data_b655b6ecbf67e5af18b7e6bdab780fc5
#
_entry.id   b655b6ecbf67e5af18b7e6bdab780fc5
#
_cell.length_a   1.000
_cell.length_b   1.000
_cell.length_c   1.000
_cell.angle_alpha   90.00
_cell.angle_beta   90.00
_cell.angle_gamma   90.00
#
_symmetry.space_group_name_H-M   'P 1'
#
loop_
_entity.id
_entity.type
_entity.pdbx_description
1 polymer ?
#
loop_
_entity_poly.entity_id
_entity_poly.type
_entity_poly.pdbx_seq_one_letter_code
_entity_poly.pdbx_strand_id
1 'polypeptide(L)' 'MFSNLGIVREAISDTELKVLSIGEGKEIIVQASKDYVSSIKAELNDEDGETVVVEYDLKTKVVNEDIQE' A
#
# COMPACT_ATOMS: atom_id res chain seq x y z
N MET A 1 -11.70 -10.13 11.00
CA MET A 1 -10.67 -9.53 10.34
C MET A 1 -11.08 -8.86 9.10
N PHE A 2 -10.82 -7.63 9.02
CA PHE A 2 -11.32 -6.80 7.95
C PHE A 2 -10.18 -6.16 7.21
N SER A 3 -9.42 -6.97 6.53
CA SER A 3 -8.33 -6.45 5.72
C SER A 3 -8.58 -6.79 4.27
N ASN A 4 -7.90 -6.10 3.40
CA ASN A 4 -8.01 -6.31 1.98
C ASN A 4 -6.65 -6.07 1.35
N LEU A 5 -6.51 -6.50 0.12
CA LEU A 5 -5.26 -6.32 -0.60
C LEU A 5 -5.41 -5.20 -1.60
N GLY A 6 -4.34 -4.44 -1.78
CA GLY A 6 -4.34 -3.38 -2.76
C GLY A 6 -3.03 -3.37 -3.53
N ILE A 7 -3.11 -3.00 -4.78
CA ILE A 7 -1.93 -2.87 -5.62
C ILE A 7 -1.49 -1.42 -5.57
N VAL A 8 -0.26 -1.19 -5.12
CA VAL A 8 0.24 0.17 -4.97
C VAL A 8 0.41 0.79 -6.35
N ARG A 9 -0.21 1.95 -6.53
CA ARG A 9 -0.11 2.67 -7.79
C ARG A 9 0.89 3.82 -7.68
N GLU A 10 0.92 4.46 -6.53
CA GLU A 10 1.73 5.66 -6.40
C GLU A 10 1.89 6.01 -4.93
N ALA A 11 3.03 6.58 -4.57
CA ALA A 11 3.24 7.11 -3.22
C ALA A 11 2.89 8.60 -3.28
N ILE A 12 1.82 8.98 -2.58
CA ILE A 12 1.31 10.35 -2.66
C ILE A 12 2.09 11.28 -1.74
N SER A 13 2.41 10.81 -0.54
CA SER A 13 3.17 11.60 0.39
C SER A 13 4.02 10.67 1.22
N ASP A 14 4.67 11.19 2.25
CA ASP A 14 5.54 10.37 3.10
C ASP A 14 4.78 9.30 3.85
N THR A 15 3.48 9.48 4.03
CA THR A 15 2.69 8.56 4.83
C THR A 15 1.44 8.07 4.11
N GLU A 16 1.30 8.36 2.83
CA GLU A 16 0.10 7.97 2.08
C GLU A 16 0.45 7.29 0.78
N LEU A 17 -0.29 6.24 0.49
CA LEU A 17 -0.12 5.48 -0.74
C LEU A 17 -1.45 5.41 -1.47
N LYS A 18 -1.40 5.52 -2.78
CA LYS A 18 -2.57 5.29 -3.61
C LYS A 18 -2.53 3.84 -4.05
N VAL A 19 -3.56 3.08 -3.74
CA VAL A 19 -3.60 1.68 -4.09
C VAL A 19 -4.90 1.37 -4.83
N LEU A 20 -4.84 0.37 -5.69
CA LEU A 20 -6.04 -0.15 -6.32
C LEU A 20 -6.55 -1.26 -5.46
N SER A 21 -7.71 -1.06 -4.86
CA SER A 21 -8.30 -2.07 -3.99
C SER A 21 -8.79 -3.24 -4.83
N ILE A 22 -8.22 -4.41 -4.56
CA ILE A 22 -8.59 -5.58 -5.35
C ILE A 22 -10.03 -5.96 -5.07
N GLY A 23 -10.44 -5.88 -3.81
CA GLY A 23 -11.79 -6.28 -3.46
C GLY A 23 -12.86 -5.32 -3.96
N GLU A 24 -12.54 -4.02 -4.01
CA GLU A 24 -13.53 -3.02 -4.40
C GLU A 24 -13.40 -2.57 -5.85
N GLY A 25 -12.27 -2.86 -6.45
CA GLY A 25 -12.07 -2.50 -7.85
C GLY A 25 -11.92 -1.02 -8.09
N LYS A 26 -11.46 -0.27 -7.10
CA LYS A 26 -11.25 1.17 -7.27
C LYS A 26 -10.02 1.61 -6.51
N GLU A 27 -9.52 2.78 -6.85
CA GLU A 27 -8.34 3.33 -6.20
C GLU A 27 -8.73 4.06 -4.94
N ILE A 28 -7.96 3.85 -3.89
CA ILE A 28 -8.17 4.51 -2.62
C ILE A 28 -6.83 4.94 -2.05
N ILE A 29 -6.88 5.78 -1.02
CA ILE A 29 -5.68 6.25 -0.34
C ILE A 29 -5.58 5.51 0.99
N VAL A 30 -4.42 4.93 1.26
CA VAL A 30 -4.19 4.26 2.54
C VAL A 30 -3.02 4.92 3.24
N GLN A 31 -3.00 4.77 4.56
CA GLN A 31 -1.97 5.37 5.40
C GLN A 31 -0.91 4.35 5.75
N ALA A 32 0.33 4.79 5.85
CA ALA A 32 1.42 3.92 6.23
C ALA A 32 2.47 4.76 6.95
N SER A 33 3.42 4.10 7.61
CA SER A 33 4.48 4.83 8.25
C SER A 33 5.45 5.39 7.21
N LYS A 34 6.20 6.38 7.62
CA LYS A 34 7.15 7.01 6.72
C LYS A 34 8.18 6.01 6.22
N ASP A 35 8.66 5.14 7.10
CA ASP A 35 9.64 4.14 6.71
C ASP A 35 9.06 3.16 5.72
N TYR A 36 7.82 2.77 5.93
CA TYR A 36 7.18 1.82 5.04
C TYR A 36 7.00 2.44 3.66
N VAL A 37 6.54 3.68 3.60
CA VAL A 37 6.34 4.35 2.32
C VAL A 37 7.67 4.51 1.59
N SER A 38 8.74 4.79 2.34
CA SER A 38 10.06 4.92 1.73
C SER A 38 10.49 3.63 1.06
N SER A 39 10.24 2.50 1.72
CA SER A 39 10.55 1.20 1.13
C SER A 39 9.72 0.94 -0.12
N ILE A 40 8.44 1.31 -0.07
CA ILE A 40 7.58 1.11 -1.22
C ILE A 40 8.04 1.97 -2.39
N LYS A 41 8.45 3.21 -2.12
CA LYS A 41 8.94 4.07 -3.19
C LYS A 41 10.14 3.46 -3.89
N ALA A 42 11.03 2.85 -3.12
CA ALA A 42 12.20 2.22 -3.70
C ALA A 42 11.79 1.08 -4.63
N GLU A 43 10.78 0.32 -4.24
CA GLU A 43 10.32 -0.77 -5.08
C GLU A 43 9.60 -0.28 -6.33
N LEU A 44 8.86 0.81 -6.20
CA LEU A 44 8.16 1.36 -7.35
C LEU A 44 9.12 1.91 -8.39
N ASN A 45 10.30 2.32 -7.95
CA ASN A 45 11.31 2.83 -8.87
C ASN A 45 12.14 1.72 -9.50
N ASP A 46 11.91 0.49 -9.12
CA ASP A 46 12.64 -0.64 -9.66
C ASP A 46 12.24 -0.84 -11.12
N GLU A 47 13.23 -0.92 -11.98
CA GLU A 47 12.96 -1.04 -13.41
C GLU A 47 12.36 -2.38 -13.78
N ASP A 48 12.45 -3.36 -12.90
CA ASP A 48 11.83 -4.65 -13.18
C ASP A 48 10.32 -4.54 -13.26
N GLY A 49 9.76 -3.48 -12.72
CA GLY A 49 8.34 -3.24 -12.88
C GLY A 49 7.45 -4.20 -12.14
N GLU A 50 7.93 -4.74 -11.04
CA GLU A 50 7.11 -5.68 -10.30
C GLU A 50 5.96 -5.00 -9.61
N THR A 51 4.86 -5.71 -9.54
CA THR A 51 3.69 -5.21 -8.84
C THR A 51 3.90 -5.29 -7.35
N VAL A 52 3.61 -4.19 -6.66
CA VAL A 52 3.72 -4.15 -5.20
C VAL A 52 2.32 -4.26 -4.62
N VAL A 53 2.11 -5.26 -3.78
CA VAL A 53 0.81 -5.50 -3.17
C VAL A 53 0.95 -5.30 -1.67
N VAL A 54 -0.02 -4.61 -1.08
CA VAL A 54 -0.02 -4.38 0.36
C VAL A 54 -1.36 -4.82 0.94
N GLU A 55 -1.34 -5.13 2.22
CA GLU A 55 -2.55 -5.45 2.95
C GLU A 55 -2.90 -4.27 3.84
N TYR A 56 -4.16 -3.89 3.85
CA TYR A 56 -4.58 -2.74 4.64
C TYR A 56 -5.93 -3.04 5.30
N ASP A 57 -6.21 -2.29 6.36
CA ASP A 57 -7.44 -2.46 7.12
C ASP A 57 -8.57 -1.73 6.40
N LEU A 58 -9.68 -2.43 6.19
CA LEU A 58 -10.82 -1.85 5.47
C LEU A 58 -11.45 -0.70 6.22
N LYS A 59 -11.42 -0.74 7.54
CA LYS A 59 -12.06 0.30 8.31
C LYS A 59 -11.23 1.56 8.42
N THR A 60 -9.96 1.41 8.74
CA THR A 60 -9.11 2.56 9.01
C THR A 60 -8.34 3.00 7.80
N LYS A 61 -8.24 2.17 6.77
CA LYS A 61 -7.45 2.43 5.59
C LYS A 61 -5.99 2.62 5.94
N VAL A 62 -5.51 1.85 6.91
CA VAL A 62 -4.12 1.88 7.32
C VAL A 62 -3.47 0.58 6.91
N VAL A 63 -2.28 0.68 6.31
CA VAL A 63 -1.55 -0.50 5.87
C VAL A 63 -1.15 -1.33 7.08
N ASN A 64 -1.33 -2.63 6.95
CA ASN A 64 -0.96 -3.55 8.00
C ASN A 64 0.53 -3.86 7.87
N GLU A 65 1.34 -3.23 8.71
CA GLU A 65 2.79 -3.36 8.60
C GLU A 65 3.36 -4.42 9.52
N ASP A 66 2.51 -5.06 10.30
CA ASP A 66 2.98 -6.00 11.29
C ASP A 66 3.11 -7.41 10.80
N ILE A 67 2.94 -7.60 9.55
CA ILE A 67 2.89 -8.94 9.10
C ILE A 67 4.20 -9.62 8.99
N GLN A 68 5.29 -8.95 9.22
CA GLN A 68 6.45 -9.61 9.07
C GLN A 68 6.82 -10.39 10.16
N GLU A 69 6.90 -11.07 10.29
CA GLU A 69 7.27 -11.80 11.18
C GLU A 69 7.67 -12.25 11.21
#